data_8eca5b9fe0fbc3850a4a704e282f3c8e
#
_entry.id   8eca5b9fe0fbc3850a4a704e282f3c8e
#
_cell.length_a   1.000
_cell.length_b   1.000
_cell.length_c   1.000
_cell.angle_alpha   90.00
_cell.angle_beta   90.00
_cell.angle_gamma   90.00
#
_symmetry.space_group_name_H-M   'P 1'
#
loop_
_entity.id
_entity.type
_entity.pdbx_description
1 polymer ?
#
loop_
_entity_poly.entity_id
_entity_poly.type
_entity_poly.pdbx_seq_one_letter_code
_entity_poly.pdbx_strand_id
1 'polypeptide(L)'
;MISSEAFTAVERRAVLGLASLYCLRMLGLFMVLPLFAVYAEALAGASVASIGLALGAYGLTQAVLQVPLGWLSDQIGRKPVIVGGLTLLILGSVVAALADTLTWLAIGRLLQGSGAIASATMALAADYTRVEQRT
;
A
#
# COMPACT_ATOMS: atom_id res chain seq x y z
N MET A 1 -31.77 -10.10 -19.81
CA MET A 1 -30.59 -10.21 -20.70
C MET A 1 -29.62 -9.16 -20.22
N ILE A 2 -28.62 -9.55 -19.44
CA ILE A 2 -27.54 -8.65 -19.01
C ILE A 2 -26.58 -8.63 -20.18
N SER A 3 -26.59 -7.54 -20.95
CA SER A 3 -25.59 -7.31 -21.99
C SER A 3 -24.25 -7.20 -21.29
N SER A 4 -23.36 -8.14 -21.51
CA SER A 4 -21.95 -8.06 -21.16
C SER A 4 -21.33 -7.00 -22.07
N GLU A 5 -21.47 -5.73 -21.69
CA GLU A 5 -20.74 -4.66 -22.36
C GLU A 5 -19.25 -4.89 -22.06
N ALA A 6 -18.53 -5.26 -23.10
CA ALA A 6 -17.09 -5.46 -23.03
C ALA A 6 -16.43 -4.15 -22.62
N PHE A 7 -15.55 -4.20 -21.60
CA PHE A 7 -14.73 -3.06 -21.19
C PHE A 7 -14.10 -2.35 -22.39
N THR A 8 -14.17 -1.06 -22.43
CA THR A 8 -13.46 -0.27 -23.45
C THR A 8 -11.95 -0.46 -23.31
N ALA A 9 -11.20 -0.22 -24.37
CA ALA A 9 -9.75 -0.36 -24.36
C ALA A 9 -9.09 0.54 -23.29
N VAL A 10 -9.68 1.70 -23.00
CA VAL A 10 -9.20 2.66 -22.00
C VAL A 10 -9.45 2.12 -20.58
N GLU A 11 -10.66 1.65 -20.30
CA GLU A 11 -11.02 1.04 -19.01
C GLU A 11 -10.15 -0.17 -18.71
N ARG A 12 -10.01 -1.05 -19.69
CA ARG A 12 -9.17 -2.25 -19.54
C ARG A 12 -7.72 -1.90 -19.21
N ARG A 13 -7.14 -0.88 -19.86
CA ARG A 13 -5.79 -0.40 -19.56
C ARG A 13 -5.70 0.22 -18.16
N ALA A 14 -6.68 1.02 -17.76
CA ALA A 14 -6.72 1.63 -16.43
C ALA A 14 -6.84 0.56 -15.33
N VAL A 15 -7.78 -0.37 -15.47
CA VAL A 15 -7.99 -1.48 -14.51
C VAL A 15 -6.75 -2.38 -14.43
N LEU A 16 -6.18 -2.77 -15.57
CA LEU A 16 -4.96 -3.59 -15.59
C LEU A 16 -3.77 -2.85 -14.97
N GLY A 17 -3.62 -1.55 -15.23
CA GLY A 17 -2.57 -0.73 -14.62
C GLY A 17 -2.70 -0.65 -13.10
N LEU A 18 -3.90 -0.38 -12.59
CA LEU A 18 -4.18 -0.32 -11.16
C LEU A 18 -4.06 -1.69 -10.49
N ALA A 19 -4.55 -2.75 -11.14
CA ALA A 19 -4.41 -4.12 -10.65
C ALA A 19 -2.94 -4.54 -10.58
N SER A 20 -2.14 -4.21 -11.61
CA SER A 20 -0.71 -4.51 -11.63
C SER A 20 0.03 -3.78 -10.51
N LEU A 21 -0.27 -2.51 -10.28
CA LEU A 21 0.30 -1.72 -9.19
C LEU A 21 -0.02 -2.34 -7.83
N TYR A 22 -1.28 -2.75 -7.63
CA TYR A 22 -1.71 -3.40 -6.40
C TYR A 22 -1.07 -4.78 -6.21
N CYS A 23 -1.00 -5.58 -7.27
CA CYS A 23 -0.35 -6.89 -7.26
C CYS A 23 1.14 -6.78 -6.92
N LEU A 24 1.87 -5.85 -7.58
CA LEU A 24 3.29 -5.61 -7.30
C LEU A 24 3.52 -5.17 -5.86
N ARG A 25 2.64 -4.29 -5.34
CA ARG A 25 2.69 -3.88 -3.94
C ARG A 25 2.49 -5.05 -2.98
N MET A 26 1.48 -5.89 -3.21
CA MET A 26 1.20 -7.06 -2.39
C MET A 26 2.32 -8.11 -2.47
N LEU A 27 2.82 -8.36 -3.68
CA LEU A 27 3.93 -9.27 -3.90
C LEU A 27 5.17 -8.81 -3.14
N GLY A 28 5.53 -7.52 -3.21
CA GLY A 28 6.62 -6.95 -2.43
C GLY A 28 6.43 -7.11 -0.92
N LEU A 29 5.21 -6.87 -0.42
CA LEU A 29 4.88 -7.04 0.99
C LEU A 29 5.07 -8.50 1.45
N PHE A 30 4.46 -9.45 0.72
CA PHE A 30 4.51 -10.86 1.09
C PHE A 30 5.91 -11.47 0.93
N MET A 31 6.68 -11.02 -0.05
CA MET A 31 8.06 -11.49 -0.25
C MET A 31 9.00 -11.00 0.86
N VAL A 32 8.74 -9.81 1.40
CA VAL A 32 9.55 -9.25 2.49
C VAL A 32 9.26 -9.91 3.84
N LEU A 33 8.05 -10.42 4.09
CA LEU A 33 7.67 -10.99 5.39
C LEU A 33 8.59 -12.10 5.89
N PRO A 34 8.87 -13.17 5.12
CA PRO A 34 9.77 -14.23 5.60
C PRO A 34 11.23 -13.74 5.73
N LEU A 35 11.67 -12.90 4.79
CA LEU A 35 13.02 -12.33 4.84
C LEU A 35 13.18 -11.39 6.05
N PHE A 36 12.13 -10.64 6.37
CA PHE A 36 12.11 -9.75 7.52
C PHE A 36 12.22 -10.49 8.85
N ALA A 37 11.53 -11.62 9.00
CA ALA A 37 11.60 -12.42 10.22
C ALA A 37 13.03 -12.89 10.48
N VAL A 38 13.71 -13.44 9.47
CA VAL A 38 15.10 -13.90 9.57
C VAL A 38 16.07 -12.75 9.83
N TYR A 39 15.90 -11.62 9.15
CA TYR A 39 16.75 -10.46 9.33
C TYR A 39 16.58 -9.83 10.72
N ALA A 40 15.35 -9.72 11.19
CA ALA A 40 15.04 -9.11 12.48
C ALA A 40 15.61 -9.92 13.66
N GLU A 41 15.70 -11.25 13.54
CA GLU A 41 16.32 -12.10 14.56
C GLU A 41 17.82 -11.80 14.75
N ALA A 42 18.50 -11.33 13.71
CA ALA A 42 19.90 -10.95 13.76
C ALA A 42 20.16 -9.58 14.41
N LEU A 43 19.12 -8.76 14.60
CA LEU A 43 19.24 -7.45 15.20
C LEU A 43 19.34 -7.52 16.74
N ALA A 44 20.19 -6.66 17.30
CA ALA A 44 20.39 -6.61 18.74
C ALA A 44 19.08 -6.29 19.49
N GLY A 45 18.77 -7.05 20.51
CA GLY A 45 17.58 -6.89 21.33
C GLY A 45 16.28 -7.43 20.71
N ALA A 46 16.38 -8.20 19.61
CA ALA A 46 15.23 -8.83 18.99
C ALA A 46 14.61 -9.91 19.89
N SER A 47 13.30 -9.84 20.04
CA SER A 47 12.46 -10.88 20.64
C SER A 47 11.28 -11.16 19.72
N VAL A 48 10.66 -12.32 19.87
CA VAL A 48 9.46 -12.66 19.07
C VAL A 48 8.39 -11.58 19.18
N ALA A 49 8.18 -11.03 20.37
CA ALA A 49 7.20 -9.97 20.61
C ALA A 49 7.59 -8.67 19.90
N SER A 50 8.85 -8.24 19.98
CA SER A 50 9.30 -6.99 19.36
C SER A 50 9.35 -7.07 17.83
N ILE A 51 9.68 -8.24 17.28
CA ILE A 51 9.59 -8.52 15.84
C ILE A 51 8.13 -8.47 15.39
N GLY A 52 7.23 -9.10 16.16
CA GLY A 52 5.79 -9.06 15.87
C GLY A 52 5.23 -7.65 15.90
N LEU A 53 5.66 -6.80 16.85
CA LEU A 53 5.28 -5.38 16.91
C LEU A 53 5.79 -4.60 15.70
N ALA A 54 7.03 -4.79 15.30
CA ALA A 54 7.60 -4.15 14.12
C ALA A 54 6.88 -4.55 12.83
N LEU A 55 6.51 -5.83 12.68
CA LEU A 55 5.69 -6.30 11.57
C LEU A 55 4.27 -5.72 11.62
N GLY A 56 3.65 -5.72 12.81
CA GLY A 56 2.31 -5.19 13.05
C GLY A 56 2.22 -3.68 12.83
N ALA A 57 3.31 -2.95 13.04
CA ALA A 57 3.37 -1.49 12.86
C ALA A 57 2.94 -1.06 11.44
N TYR A 58 3.33 -1.79 10.41
CA TYR A 58 2.85 -1.56 9.05
C TYR A 58 1.33 -1.67 8.93
N GLY A 59 0.78 -2.80 9.40
CA GLY A 59 -0.67 -3.06 9.31
C GLY A 59 -1.48 -2.08 10.14
N LEU A 60 -1.02 -1.74 11.34
CA LEU A 60 -1.67 -0.77 12.22
C LEU A 60 -1.74 0.62 11.57
N THR A 61 -0.62 1.12 11.07
CA THR A 61 -0.58 2.42 10.41
C THR A 61 -1.45 2.44 9.15
N GLN A 62 -1.40 1.37 8.37
CA GLN A 62 -2.26 1.23 7.20
C GLN A 62 -3.74 1.25 7.57
N ALA A 63 -4.15 0.50 8.59
CA ALA A 63 -5.55 0.44 9.04
C ALA A 63 -6.03 1.81 9.53
N VAL A 64 -5.23 2.51 10.33
CA VAL A 64 -5.57 3.84 10.87
C VAL A 64 -5.65 4.90 9.78
N LEU A 65 -4.68 4.91 8.85
CA LEU A 65 -4.59 5.96 7.82
C LEU A 65 -5.44 5.69 6.58
N GLN A 66 -5.94 4.49 6.39
CA GLN A 66 -6.73 4.14 5.21
C GLN A 66 -8.01 4.97 5.09
N VAL A 67 -8.70 5.24 6.19
CA VAL A 67 -9.93 6.05 6.21
C VAL A 67 -9.62 7.53 5.96
N PRO A 68 -8.72 8.20 6.73
CA PRO A 68 -8.41 9.61 6.48
C PRO A 68 -7.75 9.85 5.11
N LEU A 69 -6.90 8.95 4.61
CA LEU A 69 -6.34 9.09 3.27
C LEU A 69 -7.38 8.84 2.17
N GLY A 70 -8.35 7.97 2.39
CA GLY A 70 -9.51 7.81 1.51
C GLY A 70 -10.29 9.12 1.41
N TRP A 71 -10.66 9.71 2.54
CA TRP A 71 -11.36 10.99 2.61
C TRP A 71 -10.55 12.14 1.99
N LEU A 72 -9.24 12.22 2.26
CA LEU A 72 -8.36 13.20 1.65
C LEU A 72 -8.32 13.06 0.12
N SER A 73 -8.33 11.82 -0.39
CA SER A 73 -8.34 11.55 -1.82
C SER A 73 -9.63 12.01 -2.51
N ASP A 74 -10.74 12.12 -1.76
CA ASP A 74 -11.98 12.69 -2.27
C ASP A 74 -11.90 14.22 -2.41
N GLN A 75 -11.10 14.89 -1.59
CA GLN A 75 -10.96 16.35 -1.58
C GLN A 75 -9.91 16.87 -2.56
N ILE A 76 -8.70 16.31 -2.54
CA ILE A 76 -7.57 16.78 -3.35
C ILE A 76 -7.35 15.97 -4.63
N GLY A 77 -8.15 14.92 -4.81
CA GLY A 77 -8.06 14.01 -5.95
C GLY A 77 -7.31 12.71 -5.63
N ARG A 78 -7.62 11.66 -6.40
CA ARG A 78 -7.07 10.32 -6.21
C ARG A 78 -5.57 10.24 -6.51
N LYS A 79 -5.15 10.85 -7.63
CA LYS A 79 -3.76 10.76 -8.12
C LYS A 79 -2.72 11.33 -7.15
N PRO A 80 -2.88 12.55 -6.58
CA PRO A 80 -1.92 13.10 -5.62
C PRO A 80 -1.74 12.21 -4.38
N VAL A 81 -2.83 11.64 -3.85
CA VAL A 81 -2.79 10.76 -2.68
C VAL A 81 -2.09 9.45 -3.00
N ILE A 82 -2.32 8.87 -4.17
CA ILE A 82 -1.63 7.65 -4.62
C ILE A 82 -0.13 7.91 -4.77
N VAL A 83 0.26 9.00 -5.42
CA VAL A 83 1.68 9.35 -5.60
C VAL A 83 2.34 9.64 -4.26
N GLY A 84 1.70 10.41 -3.38
CA GLY A 84 2.20 10.68 -2.02
C GLY A 84 2.36 9.41 -1.19
N GLY A 85 1.39 8.52 -1.23
CA GLY A 85 1.44 7.24 -0.54
C GLY A 85 2.54 6.31 -1.07
N LEU A 86 2.74 6.26 -2.38
CA LEU A 86 3.86 5.50 -2.99
C LEU A 86 5.21 6.09 -2.59
N THR A 87 5.33 7.41 -2.52
CA THR A 87 6.55 8.08 -2.05
C THR A 87 6.87 7.70 -0.61
N LEU A 88 5.87 7.72 0.28
CA LEU A 88 6.02 7.27 1.67
C LEU A 88 6.41 5.78 1.75
N LEU A 89 5.83 4.94 0.90
CA LEU A 89 6.19 3.53 0.81
C LEU A 89 7.65 3.34 0.43
N ILE A 90 8.13 4.09 -0.56
CA ILE A 90 9.55 4.04 -1.01
C ILE A 90 10.46 4.51 0.11
N LEU A 91 10.18 5.66 0.73
CA LEU A 91 10.97 6.19 1.84
C LEU A 91 11.02 5.21 3.02
N GLY A 92 9.87 4.65 3.40
CA GLY A 92 9.80 3.63 4.45
C GLY A 92 10.59 2.38 4.11
N SER A 93 10.61 1.97 2.84
CA SER A 93 11.38 0.81 2.37
C SER A 93 12.88 1.06 2.45
N VAL A 94 13.33 2.27 2.10
CA VAL A 94 14.75 2.66 2.24
C VAL A 94 15.16 2.69 3.72
N VAL A 95 14.34 3.30 4.59
CA VAL A 95 14.61 3.34 6.02
C VAL A 95 14.67 1.92 6.61
N ALA A 96 13.74 1.05 6.24
CA ALA A 96 13.74 -0.34 6.69
C ALA A 96 14.94 -1.14 6.18
N ALA A 97 15.38 -0.90 4.95
CA ALA A 97 16.53 -1.57 4.34
C ALA A 97 17.88 -1.15 4.96
N LEU A 98 17.97 0.08 5.46
CA LEU A 98 19.14 0.64 6.11
C LEU A 98 19.09 0.52 7.64
N ALA A 99 18.12 -0.18 8.19
CA ALA A 99 17.90 -0.27 9.61
C ALA A 99 18.96 -1.18 10.29
N ASP A 100 19.74 -0.63 11.18
CA ASP A 100 20.71 -1.36 12.01
C ASP A 100 20.12 -1.82 13.35
N THR A 101 18.96 -1.30 13.69
CA THR A 101 18.25 -1.63 14.94
C THR A 101 16.78 -1.91 14.68
N LEU A 102 16.16 -2.68 15.58
CA LEU A 102 14.74 -2.99 15.50
C LEU A 102 13.86 -1.73 15.52
N THR A 103 14.30 -0.67 16.23
CA THR A 103 13.58 0.61 16.28
C THR A 103 13.52 1.27 14.89
N TRP A 104 14.64 1.38 14.19
CA TRP A 104 14.69 1.92 12.83
C TRP A 104 13.88 1.07 11.85
N LEU A 105 13.93 -0.24 12.02
CA LEU A 105 13.13 -1.17 11.23
C LEU A 105 11.63 -0.94 11.45
N ALA A 106 11.19 -0.76 12.71
CA ALA A 106 9.80 -0.43 13.06
C ALA A 106 9.38 0.93 12.47
N ILE A 107 10.24 1.95 12.54
CA ILE A 107 9.98 3.27 11.93
C ILE A 107 9.79 3.12 10.42
N GLY A 108 10.65 2.38 9.73
CA GLY A 108 10.49 2.09 8.31
C GLY A 108 9.15 1.40 8.00
N ARG A 109 8.73 0.46 8.85
CA ARG A 109 7.43 -0.22 8.70
C ARG A 109 6.24 0.71 8.93
N LEU A 110 6.32 1.62 9.91
CA LEU A 110 5.31 2.66 10.12
C LEU A 110 5.18 3.56 8.89
N LEU A 111 6.29 4.02 8.34
CA LEU A 111 6.31 4.84 7.12
C LEU A 111 5.74 4.10 5.91
N GLN A 112 6.09 2.82 5.73
CA GLN A 112 5.52 1.98 4.68
C GLN A 112 4.00 1.85 4.82
N GLY A 113 3.50 1.65 6.04
CA GLY A 113 2.07 1.59 6.35
C GLY A 113 1.36 2.92 6.09
N SER A 114 2.05 4.05 6.31
CA SER A 114 1.51 5.39 6.02
C SER A 114 1.24 5.61 4.52
N GLY A 115 1.86 4.82 3.65
CA GLY A 115 1.54 4.78 2.22
C GLY A 115 0.26 4.00 1.89
N ALA A 116 -0.77 4.08 2.74
CA ALA A 116 -2.04 3.36 2.59
C ALA A 116 -2.86 3.88 1.40
N ILE A 117 -2.50 3.47 0.20
CA ILE A 117 -3.17 3.89 -1.06
C ILE A 117 -4.31 2.97 -1.49
N ALA A 118 -4.60 1.89 -0.75
CA ALA A 118 -5.55 0.88 -1.19
C ALA A 118 -6.95 1.47 -1.44
N SER A 119 -7.46 2.31 -0.52
CA SER A 119 -8.75 2.97 -0.66
C SER A 119 -8.78 3.94 -1.85
N ALA A 120 -7.74 4.77 -2.01
CA ALA A 120 -7.65 5.71 -3.12
C ALA A 120 -7.52 4.98 -4.48
N THR A 121 -6.78 3.87 -4.53
CA THR A 121 -6.63 3.05 -5.74
C THR A 121 -7.93 2.36 -6.13
N MET A 122 -8.65 1.79 -5.15
CA MET A 122 -9.96 1.17 -5.40
C MET A 122 -11.00 2.20 -5.83
N ALA A 123 -10.99 3.39 -5.22
CA ALA A 123 -11.87 4.47 -5.61
C ALA A 123 -11.55 4.99 -7.01
N LEU A 124 -10.28 5.10 -7.38
CA LEU A 124 -9.87 5.46 -8.73
C LEU A 124 -10.34 4.41 -9.75
N ALA A 125 -10.20 3.12 -9.45
CA ALA A 125 -10.71 2.06 -10.30
C ALA A 125 -12.23 2.16 -10.48
N ALA A 126 -12.96 2.42 -9.39
CA ALA A 126 -14.41 2.63 -9.43
C ALA A 126 -14.82 3.87 -10.23
N ASP A 127 -14.04 4.96 -10.15
CA ASP A 127 -14.30 6.18 -10.94
C ASP A 127 -14.13 5.92 -12.44
N TYR A 128 -13.15 5.12 -12.84
CA TYR A 128 -12.98 4.74 -14.25
C TYR A 128 -14.04 3.77 -14.77
N THR A 129 -14.60 2.91 -13.92
CA THR A 129 -15.66 1.97 -14.31
C THR A 129 -17.07 2.60 -14.28
N ARG A 130 -17.27 3.69 -13.53
CA ARG A 130 -18.58 4.37 -13.41
C ARG A 130 -18.84 5.43 -14.47
N VAL A 131 -17.83 5.93 -15.15
CA VAL A 131 -17.97 7.02 -16.13
C VAL A 131 -18.81 6.59 -17.34
N GLU A 132 -18.87 5.30 -17.68
CA GLU A 132 -19.67 4.81 -18.81
C GLU A 132 -21.12 4.42 -18.47
N GLN A 133 -21.49 4.35 -17.21
CA GLN A 133 -22.88 4.10 -16.81
C GLN A 133 -23.73 5.39 -16.69
N ARG A 134 -23.17 6.55 -16.99
CA ARG A 134 -23.85 7.85 -16.92
C ARG A 134 -24.28 8.44 -18.27
N THR A 135 -24.11 7.71 -19.35
CA THR A 135 -24.76 7.97 -20.65
C THR A 135 -25.86 6.95 -20.91
#